data_33ca313bdc6c1772bbad65f81a6b644b
#
_entry.id   33ca313bdc6c1772bbad65f81a6b644b
#
_cell.length_a   1.000
_cell.length_b   1.000
_cell.length_c   1.000
_cell.angle_alpha   90.00
_cell.angle_beta   90.00
_cell.angle_gamma   90.00
#
_symmetry.space_group_name_H-M   'P 1'
#
loop_
_entity.id
_entity.type
_entity.pdbx_description
1 polymer ?
#
loop_
_entity_poly.entity_id
_entity_poly.type
_entity_poly.pdbx_seq_one_letter_code
_entity_poly.pdbx_strand_id
1 'polypeptide(L)'
;ANAGQIGCRVNGDDKTENFAVWTGDVYNVETPTITGKGHFVITFDAVNYTYSVTPATAYLYMAGAANGWKQIDAMASPEYNNVYKGYMYLNQEGFKFCSEENWNGTNYGADFSTAADAANIMMTEEAGFYQVVVDLNEKTYTLTPIAIGIIGPATPSGWDADTDMELAEYTEEGKGTVHYWTITTELKADELKFRANDAWDISWGGTRENLTTN
;
A
#
# COMPACT_ATOMS: atom_id res chain seq x y z
N ALA A 1 19.66 -19.46 4.31
CA ALA A 1 19.26 -18.30 5.11
C ALA A 1 20.43 -17.89 5.99
N ASN A 2 20.85 -16.64 5.91
CA ASN A 2 21.91 -16.14 6.79
C ASN A 2 21.22 -15.53 8.01
N ALA A 3 21.49 -16.09 9.18
CA ALA A 3 21.12 -15.47 10.44
C ALA A 3 22.09 -14.32 10.74
N GLY A 4 21.57 -13.15 11.08
CA GLY A 4 22.34 -11.97 11.46
C GLY A 4 21.96 -11.48 12.86
N GLN A 5 22.86 -10.78 13.52
CA GLN A 5 22.60 -10.13 14.80
C GLN A 5 22.49 -8.62 14.60
N ILE A 6 21.55 -7.97 15.31
CA ILE A 6 21.38 -6.53 15.32
C ILE A 6 21.89 -5.99 16.65
N GLY A 7 22.73 -4.96 16.57
CA GLY A 7 23.14 -4.17 17.71
C GLY A 7 22.74 -2.71 17.53
N CYS A 8 22.36 -2.03 18.60
CA CYS A 8 22.13 -0.58 18.59
C CYS A 8 23.30 0.17 19.19
N ARG A 9 23.65 1.32 18.58
CA ARG A 9 24.60 2.28 19.13
C ARG A 9 23.85 3.43 19.80
N VAL A 10 24.27 3.77 21.00
CA VAL A 10 23.82 4.99 21.69
C VAL A 10 24.96 6.03 21.63
N ASN A 11 24.68 7.20 21.10
CA ASN A 11 25.57 8.39 21.12
C ASN A 11 26.94 8.25 20.41
N GLY A 12 27.06 7.46 19.35
CA GLY A 12 28.22 7.51 18.48
C GLY A 12 29.51 6.87 19.03
N ASP A 13 29.50 6.28 20.21
CA ASP A 13 30.63 5.50 20.74
C ASP A 13 30.71 4.13 20.05
N ASP A 14 31.95 3.70 19.74
CA ASP A 14 32.22 2.43 19.05
C ASP A 14 31.91 1.17 19.89
N LYS A 15 31.25 1.35 21.02
CA LYS A 15 30.78 0.23 21.84
C LYS A 15 29.45 -0.25 21.30
N THR A 16 29.42 -1.43 20.75
CA THR A 16 28.20 -2.16 20.45
C THR A 16 27.52 -2.46 21.78
N GLU A 17 26.66 -1.56 22.22
CA GLU A 17 25.77 -1.86 23.34
C GLU A 17 24.64 -2.68 22.77
N ASN A 18 24.64 -3.95 23.06
CA ASN A 18 23.50 -4.82 22.79
C ASN A 18 22.33 -4.38 23.67
N PHE A 19 21.10 -4.63 23.23
CA PHE A 19 19.93 -4.42 24.08
C PHE A 19 20.03 -5.27 25.35
N ALA A 20 20.60 -4.74 26.38
CA ALA A 20 20.73 -5.40 27.66
C ALA A 20 19.84 -4.71 28.66
N VAL A 21 18.96 -5.47 29.29
CA VAL A 21 18.46 -5.08 30.61
C VAL A 21 19.64 -5.17 31.58
N TRP A 22 20.10 -4.04 32.07
CA TRP A 22 21.18 -3.99 33.06
C TRP A 22 20.68 -4.64 34.36
N THR A 23 21.08 -5.86 34.63
CA THR A 23 20.81 -6.55 35.89
C THR A 23 22.13 -6.78 36.66
N GLY A 24 22.76 -5.70 37.14
CA GLY A 24 24.02 -5.77 37.86
C GLY A 24 25.22 -6.15 36.98
N ASP A 25 26.29 -6.67 37.53
CA ASP A 25 27.58 -6.89 36.89
C ASP A 25 27.63 -8.04 35.83
N VAL A 26 26.48 -8.50 35.37
CA VAL A 26 26.41 -9.58 34.37
C VAL A 26 25.61 -9.12 33.16
N TYR A 27 26.31 -8.92 32.04
CA TYR A 27 25.68 -8.69 30.73
C TYR A 27 25.10 -10.02 30.22
N ASN A 28 23.86 -10.31 30.53
CA ASN A 28 23.13 -11.36 29.83
C ASN A 28 22.40 -10.69 28.63
N VAL A 29 23.09 -10.72 27.49
CA VAL A 29 22.57 -10.12 26.27
C VAL A 29 22.12 -11.24 25.36
N GLU A 30 20.80 -11.40 25.25
CA GLU A 30 20.22 -12.09 24.11
C GLU A 30 20.16 -11.10 22.95
N THR A 31 21.02 -11.27 21.97
CA THR A 31 20.94 -10.48 20.73
C THR A 31 19.79 -10.99 19.86
N PRO A 32 18.93 -10.09 19.34
CA PRO A 32 17.89 -10.52 18.43
C PRO A 32 18.49 -11.19 17.20
N THR A 33 17.99 -12.36 16.85
CA THR A 33 18.46 -13.13 15.70
C THR A 33 17.46 -12.94 14.55
N ILE A 34 17.92 -12.40 13.43
CA ILE A 34 17.15 -12.29 12.20
C ILE A 34 17.33 -13.58 11.40
N THR A 35 16.24 -14.32 11.22
CA THR A 35 16.22 -15.52 10.39
C THR A 35 15.69 -15.17 9.00
N GLY A 36 16.61 -15.05 8.04
CA GLY A 36 16.27 -14.75 6.66
C GLY A 36 16.98 -13.51 6.12
N LYS A 37 16.74 -13.23 4.85
CA LYS A 37 17.22 -12.05 4.14
C LYS A 37 16.01 -11.29 3.60
N GLY A 38 15.95 -9.99 3.84
CA GLY A 38 14.83 -9.17 3.37
C GLY A 38 14.85 -7.79 4.00
N HIS A 39 13.75 -7.10 3.88
CA HIS A 39 13.47 -5.85 4.57
C HIS A 39 12.70 -6.14 5.87
N PHE A 40 12.98 -5.37 6.90
CA PHE A 40 12.36 -5.55 8.20
C PHE A 40 12.05 -4.18 8.80
N VAL A 41 10.89 -4.07 9.44
CA VAL A 41 10.58 -2.96 10.34
C VAL A 41 11.11 -3.31 11.72
N ILE A 42 11.96 -2.43 12.26
CA ILE A 42 12.54 -2.57 13.58
C ILE A 42 12.02 -1.43 14.45
N THR A 43 11.30 -1.78 15.51
CA THR A 43 10.81 -0.81 16.49
C THR A 43 11.54 -1.03 17.81
N PHE A 44 12.03 0.06 18.40
CA PHE A 44 12.67 0.05 19.71
C PHE A 44 11.96 1.03 20.66
N ASP A 45 11.46 0.50 21.77
CA ASP A 45 10.89 1.30 22.85
C ASP A 45 12.00 1.55 23.90
N ALA A 46 12.56 2.75 23.89
CA ALA A 46 13.63 3.15 24.79
C ALA A 46 13.15 3.39 26.23
N VAL A 47 11.84 3.45 26.49
CA VAL A 47 11.27 3.62 27.83
C VAL A 47 11.14 2.26 28.53
N ASN A 48 10.61 1.27 27.80
CA ASN A 48 10.35 -0.06 28.33
C ASN A 48 11.46 -1.06 27.99
N TYR A 49 12.48 -0.61 27.24
CA TYR A 49 13.61 -1.46 26.77
C TYR A 49 13.14 -2.69 25.99
N THR A 50 12.13 -2.52 25.17
CA THR A 50 11.60 -3.58 24.33
C THR A 50 11.86 -3.28 22.84
N TYR A 51 11.87 -4.32 22.03
CA TYR A 51 11.98 -4.18 20.58
C TYR A 51 11.08 -5.19 19.88
N SER A 52 10.74 -4.87 18.63
CA SER A 52 10.13 -5.81 17.70
C SER A 52 10.86 -5.80 16.36
N VAL A 53 10.87 -6.94 15.68
CA VAL A 53 11.42 -7.08 14.33
C VAL A 53 10.40 -7.84 13.51
N THR A 54 9.79 -7.17 12.54
CA THR A 54 8.77 -7.77 11.67
C THR A 54 9.22 -7.70 10.21
N PRO A 55 9.05 -8.78 9.41
CA PRO A 55 9.29 -8.70 7.98
C PRO A 55 8.44 -7.60 7.35
N ALA A 56 9.05 -6.82 6.44
CA ALA A 56 8.36 -5.84 5.63
C ALA A 56 8.29 -6.33 4.19
N THR A 57 7.12 -6.25 3.58
CA THR A 57 6.90 -6.60 2.18
C THR A 57 6.80 -5.35 1.32
N ALA A 58 7.16 -5.45 0.03
CA ALA A 58 7.01 -4.35 -0.91
C ALA A 58 5.54 -4.13 -1.31
N TYR A 59 4.72 -5.15 -1.16
CA TYR A 59 3.32 -5.14 -1.61
C TYR A 59 2.39 -5.73 -0.56
N LEU A 60 1.18 -5.21 -0.56
CA LEU A 60 -0.01 -5.76 0.08
C LEU A 60 -1.08 -5.86 -1.02
N TYR A 61 -1.91 -6.87 -0.98
CA TYR A 61 -2.94 -7.12 -2.00
C TYR A 61 -4.32 -6.98 -1.39
N MET A 62 -5.30 -6.69 -2.23
CA MET A 62 -6.71 -6.71 -1.85
C MET A 62 -7.42 -7.84 -2.61
N ALA A 63 -8.24 -8.57 -1.89
CA ALA A 63 -9.21 -9.50 -2.45
C ALA A 63 -10.59 -9.19 -1.90
N GLY A 64 -11.55 -9.02 -2.78
CA GLY A 64 -12.91 -8.65 -2.40
C GLY A 64 -13.93 -8.98 -3.49
N ALA A 65 -15.18 -8.72 -3.19
CA ALA A 65 -16.26 -8.96 -4.14
C ALA A 65 -16.09 -8.17 -5.44
N ALA A 66 -15.52 -6.96 -5.37
CA ALA A 66 -15.25 -6.11 -6.52
C ALA A 66 -14.32 -6.74 -7.56
N ASN A 67 -13.39 -7.61 -7.14
CA ASN A 67 -12.44 -8.29 -8.03
C ASN A 67 -12.62 -9.82 -8.07
N GLY A 68 -13.76 -10.32 -7.58
CA GLY A 68 -14.07 -11.74 -7.55
C GLY A 68 -13.20 -12.53 -6.56
N TRP A 69 -12.78 -11.90 -5.46
CA TRP A 69 -11.96 -12.48 -4.39
C TRP A 69 -10.58 -12.95 -4.86
N LYS A 70 -10.00 -12.25 -5.81
CA LYS A 70 -8.65 -12.51 -6.31
C LYS A 70 -7.67 -11.50 -5.70
N GLN A 71 -6.49 -11.94 -5.33
CA GLN A 71 -5.42 -11.09 -4.78
C GLN A 71 -4.64 -10.41 -5.93
N ILE A 72 -5.32 -9.59 -6.72
CA ILE A 72 -4.74 -8.95 -7.91
C ILE A 72 -4.55 -7.43 -7.77
N ASP A 73 -5.29 -6.79 -6.85
CA ASP A 73 -5.17 -5.35 -6.64
C ASP A 73 -4.07 -5.08 -5.63
N ALA A 74 -2.91 -4.67 -6.14
CA ALA A 74 -1.72 -4.46 -5.35
C ALA A 74 -1.60 -3.02 -4.83
N MET A 75 -1.17 -2.90 -3.59
CA MET A 75 -0.72 -1.66 -2.95
C MET A 75 0.77 -1.75 -2.69
N ALA A 76 1.53 -0.71 -3.00
CA ALA A 76 2.98 -0.69 -2.85
C ALA A 76 3.41 0.04 -1.58
N SER A 77 4.50 -0.44 -0.96
CA SER A 77 5.24 0.22 0.12
C SER A 77 6.70 0.41 -0.32
N PRO A 78 7.02 1.46 -1.08
CA PRO A 78 8.39 1.72 -1.54
C PRO A 78 9.40 1.88 -0.41
N GLU A 79 8.94 2.41 0.71
CA GLU A 79 9.73 2.64 1.92
C GLU A 79 9.89 1.38 2.78
N TYR A 80 9.19 0.30 2.47
CA TYR A 80 9.15 -0.94 3.29
C TYR A 80 8.80 -0.69 4.75
N ASN A 81 7.92 0.28 5.01
CA ASN A 81 7.55 0.75 6.36
C ASN A 81 6.19 0.21 6.83
N ASN A 82 5.64 -0.79 6.13
CA ASN A 82 4.29 -1.34 6.35
C ASN A 82 3.13 -0.36 6.10
N VAL A 83 3.41 0.75 5.40
CA VAL A 83 2.39 1.65 4.87
C VAL A 83 2.30 1.43 3.36
N TYR A 84 1.15 1.00 2.91
CA TYR A 84 0.91 0.60 1.52
C TYR A 84 -0.08 1.55 0.87
N LYS A 85 0.17 1.91 -0.39
CA LYS A 85 -0.72 2.74 -1.19
C LYS A 85 -1.01 2.07 -2.53
N GLY A 86 -2.27 2.06 -2.92
CA GLY A 86 -2.73 1.57 -4.21
C GLY A 86 -4.00 2.26 -4.67
N TYR A 87 -4.42 1.90 -5.87
CA TYR A 87 -5.62 2.45 -6.51
C TYR A 87 -6.45 1.30 -7.04
N MET A 88 -7.72 1.23 -6.63
CA MET A 88 -8.56 0.09 -6.98
C MET A 88 -10.04 0.43 -6.91
N TYR A 89 -10.85 -0.36 -7.57
CA TYR A 89 -12.30 -0.30 -7.45
C TYR A 89 -12.75 -1.14 -6.24
N LEU A 90 -13.61 -0.56 -5.42
CA LEU A 90 -14.21 -1.20 -4.25
C LEU A 90 -15.74 -1.11 -4.31
N ASN A 91 -16.39 -2.09 -3.71
CA ASN A 91 -17.84 -2.10 -3.50
C ASN A 91 -18.19 -2.49 -2.06
N GLN A 92 -19.47 -2.35 -1.70
CA GLN A 92 -19.96 -2.57 -0.34
C GLN A 92 -20.13 -4.04 0.06
N GLU A 93 -19.77 -4.99 -0.83
CA GLU A 93 -19.93 -6.43 -0.56
C GLU A 93 -18.75 -7.02 0.24
N GLY A 94 -17.73 -6.20 0.52
CA GLY A 94 -16.64 -6.52 1.41
C GLY A 94 -15.36 -7.03 0.74
N PHE A 95 -14.25 -6.90 1.49
CA PHE A 95 -12.90 -7.27 1.05
C PHE A 95 -12.00 -7.66 2.23
N LYS A 96 -10.80 -8.14 1.91
CA LYS A 96 -9.69 -8.39 2.86
C LYS A 96 -8.40 -7.86 2.25
N PHE A 97 -7.44 -7.52 3.13
CA PHE A 97 -6.06 -7.31 2.70
C PHE A 97 -5.27 -8.62 2.84
N CYS A 98 -4.33 -8.86 1.94
CA CYS A 98 -3.58 -10.11 1.86
C CYS A 98 -2.09 -9.80 1.70
N SER A 99 -1.22 -10.48 2.45
CA SER A 99 0.23 -10.27 2.34
C SER A 99 0.87 -10.93 1.11
N GLU A 100 0.12 -11.78 0.41
CA GLU A 100 0.57 -12.51 -0.78
C GLU A 100 -0.54 -12.53 -1.85
N GLU A 101 -0.16 -12.83 -3.09
CA GLU A 101 -1.08 -13.00 -4.24
C GLU A 101 -1.91 -14.30 -4.15
N ASN A 102 -2.08 -14.80 -2.95
CA ASN A 102 -2.85 -16.01 -2.66
C ASN A 102 -3.29 -16.01 -1.19
N TRP A 103 -4.09 -16.98 -0.78
CA TRP A 103 -4.63 -17.10 0.56
C TRP A 103 -3.68 -17.74 1.60
N ASN A 104 -2.46 -18.13 1.21
CA ASN A 104 -1.51 -18.82 2.10
C ASN A 104 -0.76 -17.84 3.03
N GLY A 105 -0.69 -16.56 2.67
CA GLY A 105 -0.10 -15.51 3.49
C GLY A 105 -1.01 -15.07 4.64
N THR A 106 -0.63 -13.96 5.28
CA THR A 106 -1.47 -13.33 6.30
C THR A 106 -2.63 -12.60 5.62
N ASN A 107 -3.85 -12.91 6.03
CA ASN A 107 -5.06 -12.28 5.52
C ASN A 107 -5.70 -11.45 6.63
N TYR A 108 -5.91 -10.16 6.37
CA TYR A 108 -6.44 -9.20 7.33
C TYR A 108 -7.93 -8.93 7.01
N GLY A 109 -8.81 -9.33 7.91
CA GLY A 109 -10.24 -9.03 7.85
C GLY A 109 -10.63 -7.78 8.64
N ALA A 110 -11.88 -7.70 9.07
CA ALA A 110 -12.37 -6.61 9.90
C ALA A 110 -11.49 -6.44 11.16
N ASP A 111 -11.30 -5.17 11.56
CA ASP A 111 -10.41 -4.80 12.68
C ASP A 111 -8.98 -5.34 12.55
N PHE A 112 -8.52 -5.57 11.30
CA PHE A 112 -7.23 -6.21 11.00
C PHE A 112 -7.04 -7.58 11.68
N SER A 113 -8.14 -8.26 11.99
CA SER A 113 -8.10 -9.62 12.50
C SER A 113 -7.46 -10.57 11.47
N THR A 114 -6.55 -11.41 11.95
CA THR A 114 -5.89 -12.46 11.15
C THR A 114 -6.44 -13.86 11.46
N ALA A 115 -7.54 -13.94 12.19
CA ALA A 115 -8.22 -15.21 12.46
C ALA A 115 -8.71 -15.85 11.13
N ALA A 116 -8.70 -17.16 11.06
CA ALA A 116 -9.11 -17.88 9.85
C ALA A 116 -10.58 -17.58 9.45
N ASP A 117 -11.43 -17.28 10.44
CA ASP A 117 -12.84 -16.91 10.28
C ASP A 117 -13.09 -15.40 10.40
N ALA A 118 -12.05 -14.56 10.33
CA ALA A 118 -12.19 -13.12 10.40
C ALA A 118 -13.23 -12.62 9.39
N ALA A 119 -14.15 -11.78 9.84
CA ALA A 119 -15.15 -11.16 8.98
C ALA A 119 -14.47 -10.31 7.88
N ASN A 120 -15.19 -10.07 6.81
CA ASN A 120 -14.71 -9.14 5.76
C ASN A 120 -14.73 -7.70 6.27
N ILE A 121 -13.84 -6.89 5.76
CA ILE A 121 -13.90 -5.44 5.91
C ILE A 121 -15.06 -4.95 5.05
N MET A 122 -15.99 -4.23 5.66
CA MET A 122 -17.15 -3.66 4.97
C MET A 122 -16.98 -2.15 4.89
N MET A 123 -17.00 -1.60 3.68
CA MET A 123 -17.00 -0.15 3.52
C MET A 123 -18.44 0.40 3.64
N THR A 124 -18.54 1.64 4.11
CA THR A 124 -19.79 2.39 4.19
C THR A 124 -19.95 3.37 3.02
N GLU A 125 -18.85 3.67 2.36
CA GLU A 125 -18.76 4.52 1.19
C GLU A 125 -19.44 3.87 -0.02
N GLU A 126 -19.79 4.66 -1.00
CA GLU A 126 -20.39 4.16 -2.26
C GLU A 126 -19.37 3.35 -3.06
N ALA A 127 -19.88 2.44 -3.90
CA ALA A 127 -19.03 1.71 -4.83
C ALA A 127 -18.34 2.67 -5.80
N GLY A 128 -17.02 2.49 -6.00
CA GLY A 128 -16.26 3.42 -6.84
C GLY A 128 -14.77 3.11 -6.84
N PHE A 129 -14.03 3.98 -7.48
CA PHE A 129 -12.57 3.90 -7.55
C PHE A 129 -11.95 4.70 -6.41
N TYR A 130 -11.00 4.12 -5.70
CA TYR A 130 -10.40 4.70 -4.50
C TYR A 130 -8.87 4.66 -4.55
N GLN A 131 -8.23 5.71 -4.00
CA GLN A 131 -6.91 5.54 -3.43
C GLN A 131 -7.09 4.88 -2.06
N VAL A 132 -6.42 3.76 -1.89
CA VAL A 132 -6.40 3.00 -0.63
C VAL A 132 -5.02 3.14 0.00
N VAL A 133 -4.99 3.60 1.25
CA VAL A 133 -3.77 3.61 2.06
C VAL A 133 -3.99 2.73 3.26
N VAL A 134 -3.10 1.77 3.48
CA VAL A 134 -3.16 0.82 4.61
C VAL A 134 -1.90 0.98 5.45
N ASP A 135 -2.05 1.23 6.73
CA ASP A 135 -0.96 1.22 7.71
C ASP A 135 -1.12 -0.01 8.63
N LEU A 136 -0.27 -1.00 8.41
CA LEU A 136 -0.29 -2.23 9.22
C LEU A 136 0.33 -2.02 10.62
N ASN A 137 1.11 -0.95 10.85
CA ASN A 137 1.66 -0.67 12.17
C ASN A 137 0.56 -0.15 13.10
N GLU A 138 -0.26 0.79 12.59
CA GLU A 138 -1.37 1.38 13.32
C GLU A 138 -2.68 0.58 13.16
N LYS A 139 -2.69 -0.40 12.26
CA LYS A 139 -3.88 -1.19 11.90
C LYS A 139 -5.04 -0.29 11.47
N THR A 140 -4.76 0.59 10.54
CA THR A 140 -5.72 1.54 9.97
C THR A 140 -5.70 1.48 8.45
N TYR A 141 -6.78 1.91 7.83
CA TYR A 141 -6.82 2.19 6.40
C TYR A 141 -7.66 3.44 6.12
N THR A 142 -7.37 4.07 4.98
CA THR A 142 -8.17 5.20 4.47
C THR A 142 -8.58 4.94 3.03
N LEU A 143 -9.80 5.35 2.70
CA LEU A 143 -10.36 5.31 1.36
C LEU A 143 -10.59 6.74 0.89
N THR A 144 -9.90 7.17 -0.15
CA THR A 144 -10.11 8.47 -0.77
C THR A 144 -10.72 8.23 -2.15
N PRO A 145 -11.98 8.61 -2.39
CA PRO A 145 -12.60 8.44 -3.71
C PRO A 145 -11.83 9.25 -4.75
N ILE A 146 -11.63 8.68 -5.93
CA ILE A 146 -10.97 9.36 -7.04
C ILE A 146 -11.85 9.33 -8.29
N ALA A 147 -11.91 10.49 -8.97
CA ALA A 147 -12.34 10.64 -10.34
C ALA A 147 -11.15 11.09 -11.16
N ILE A 148 -10.97 10.55 -12.34
CA ILE A 148 -9.80 10.83 -13.19
C ILE A 148 -10.21 11.78 -14.31
N GLY A 149 -9.38 12.78 -14.56
CA GLY A 149 -9.45 13.66 -15.71
C GLY A 149 -8.13 13.75 -16.46
N ILE A 150 -8.16 14.29 -17.65
CA ILE A 150 -7.00 14.66 -18.44
C ILE A 150 -6.85 16.19 -18.48
N ILE A 151 -5.61 16.66 -18.38
CA ILE A 151 -5.27 18.08 -18.38
C ILE A 151 -3.97 18.31 -19.15
N GLY A 152 -3.86 19.46 -19.80
CA GLY A 152 -2.66 19.86 -20.50
C GLY A 152 -2.92 20.46 -21.88
N PRO A 153 -1.93 21.00 -22.57
CA PRO A 153 -2.11 21.72 -23.84
C PRO A 153 -2.75 20.87 -24.95
N ALA A 154 -2.66 19.56 -24.88
CA ALA A 154 -3.32 18.65 -25.80
C ALA A 154 -4.84 18.61 -25.61
N THR A 155 -5.36 18.94 -24.42
CA THR A 155 -6.77 18.85 -24.08
C THR A 155 -7.54 20.11 -24.47
N PRO A 156 -8.90 20.07 -24.56
CA PRO A 156 -9.70 21.24 -24.92
C PRO A 156 -9.47 22.45 -24.05
N SER A 157 -9.32 22.26 -22.73
CA SER A 157 -9.18 23.34 -21.73
C SER A 157 -7.71 23.66 -21.37
N GLY A 158 -6.73 23.01 -21.98
CA GLY A 158 -5.32 23.22 -21.68
C GLY A 158 -5.00 22.90 -20.22
N TRP A 159 -4.30 23.82 -19.55
CA TRP A 159 -3.97 23.71 -18.11
C TRP A 159 -5.01 24.36 -17.19
N ASP A 160 -6.11 24.92 -17.74
CA ASP A 160 -7.09 25.68 -16.99
C ASP A 160 -8.10 24.79 -16.25
N ALA A 161 -8.50 23.67 -16.87
CA ALA A 161 -9.45 22.72 -16.29
C ALA A 161 -9.23 21.31 -16.83
N ASP A 162 -9.63 20.32 -16.06
CA ASP A 162 -9.65 18.93 -16.52
C ASP A 162 -10.75 18.70 -17.54
N THR A 163 -10.54 17.66 -18.33
CA THR A 163 -11.59 17.02 -19.10
C THR A 163 -11.84 15.68 -18.44
N ASP A 164 -13.00 15.53 -17.81
CA ASP A 164 -13.33 14.38 -16.98
C ASP A 164 -13.42 13.10 -17.82
N MET A 165 -12.91 12.04 -17.26
CA MET A 165 -13.04 10.69 -17.81
C MET A 165 -14.20 9.96 -17.12
N GLU A 166 -14.80 9.03 -17.82
CA GLU A 166 -15.88 8.20 -17.32
C GLU A 166 -15.33 6.86 -16.85
N LEU A 167 -15.79 6.40 -15.68
CA LEU A 167 -15.50 5.06 -15.17
C LEU A 167 -16.29 4.05 -16.00
N ALA A 168 -15.60 3.07 -16.55
CA ALA A 168 -16.18 2.00 -17.36
C ALA A 168 -15.69 0.64 -16.83
N GLU A 169 -16.36 -0.40 -17.26
CA GLU A 169 -15.99 -1.78 -16.90
C GLU A 169 -16.12 -2.74 -18.07
N TYR A 170 -15.37 -3.82 -18.03
CA TYR A 170 -15.56 -4.97 -18.89
C TYR A 170 -15.22 -6.25 -18.12
N THR A 171 -15.84 -7.36 -18.54
CA THR A 171 -15.52 -8.68 -17.95
C THR A 171 -14.50 -9.40 -18.80
N GLU A 172 -13.39 -9.79 -18.16
CA GLU A 172 -12.34 -10.59 -18.79
C GLU A 172 -12.37 -12.01 -18.24
N GLU A 173 -12.40 -13.02 -19.14
CA GLU A 173 -12.40 -14.42 -18.76
C GLU A 173 -11.17 -14.74 -17.89
N GLY A 174 -11.39 -15.33 -16.74
CA GLY A 174 -10.33 -15.68 -15.78
C GLY A 174 -9.88 -14.54 -14.85
N LYS A 175 -10.17 -13.28 -15.17
CA LYS A 175 -9.79 -12.11 -14.33
C LYS A 175 -10.99 -11.45 -13.61
N GLY A 176 -12.21 -11.68 -14.10
CA GLY A 176 -13.42 -11.05 -13.55
C GLY A 176 -13.70 -9.69 -14.19
N THR A 177 -14.36 -8.81 -13.45
CA THR A 177 -14.67 -7.45 -13.91
C THR A 177 -13.45 -6.55 -13.72
N VAL A 178 -13.06 -5.86 -14.78
CA VAL A 178 -11.98 -4.88 -14.80
C VAL A 178 -12.59 -3.49 -14.93
N HIS A 179 -12.24 -2.60 -14.04
CA HIS A 179 -12.66 -1.21 -14.05
C HIS A 179 -11.55 -0.33 -14.62
N TYR A 180 -11.90 0.63 -15.46
CA TYR A 180 -10.96 1.53 -16.11
C TYR A 180 -11.61 2.89 -16.40
N TRP A 181 -10.78 3.90 -16.64
CA TRP A 181 -11.24 5.22 -17.02
C TRP A 181 -11.12 5.41 -18.51
N THR A 182 -12.14 6.02 -19.13
CA THR A 182 -12.19 6.25 -20.57
C THR A 182 -12.75 7.62 -20.88
N ILE A 183 -12.37 8.17 -22.03
CA ILE A 183 -12.92 9.39 -22.59
C ILE A 183 -12.78 9.37 -24.13
N THR A 184 -13.76 9.94 -24.80
CA THR A 184 -13.65 10.26 -26.22
C THR A 184 -13.71 11.78 -26.38
N THR A 185 -12.60 12.38 -26.78
CA THR A 185 -12.48 13.82 -26.94
C THR A 185 -11.52 14.18 -28.07
N GLU A 186 -11.63 15.40 -28.59
CA GLU A 186 -10.65 15.92 -29.54
C GLU A 186 -9.38 16.37 -28.82
N LEU A 187 -8.23 15.92 -29.31
CA LEU A 187 -6.92 16.29 -28.77
C LEU A 187 -6.07 17.01 -29.82
N LYS A 188 -5.25 17.94 -29.38
CA LYS A 188 -4.18 18.56 -30.18
C LYS A 188 -2.89 17.77 -30.03
N ALA A 189 -1.96 17.96 -30.99
CA ALA A 189 -0.63 17.36 -30.93
C ALA A 189 0.23 18.11 -29.89
N ASP A 190 0.13 17.73 -28.63
CA ASP A 190 0.85 18.32 -27.50
C ASP A 190 0.85 17.33 -26.31
N GLU A 191 1.29 17.78 -25.14
CA GLU A 191 1.39 16.99 -23.92
C GLU A 191 0.06 16.99 -23.11
N LEU A 192 -0.15 15.90 -22.36
CA LEU A 192 -1.21 15.84 -21.35
C LEU A 192 -0.71 15.05 -20.12
N LYS A 193 -1.42 15.25 -19.03
CA LYS A 193 -1.32 14.46 -17.81
C LYS A 193 -2.69 13.92 -17.41
N PHE A 194 -2.69 12.85 -16.63
CA PHE A 194 -3.85 12.43 -15.88
C PHE A 194 -3.76 13.01 -14.47
N ARG A 195 -4.88 13.39 -13.89
CA ARG A 195 -4.93 13.72 -12.45
C ARG A 195 -6.28 13.35 -11.85
N ALA A 196 -6.30 13.24 -10.52
CA ALA A 196 -7.50 12.90 -9.79
C ALA A 196 -8.13 14.13 -9.15
N ASN A 197 -9.45 14.17 -9.15
CA ASN A 197 -10.27 15.13 -8.38
C ASN A 197 -9.93 16.60 -8.68
N ASP A 198 -9.60 16.95 -9.92
CA ASP A 198 -9.21 18.32 -10.35
C ASP A 198 -8.06 18.93 -9.54
N ALA A 199 -7.26 18.10 -8.88
CA ALA A 199 -6.19 18.51 -7.97
C ALA A 199 -4.83 17.91 -8.37
N TRP A 200 -3.75 18.54 -7.91
CA TRP A 200 -2.38 18.08 -8.22
C TRP A 200 -1.81 17.09 -7.18
N ASP A 201 -2.56 16.79 -6.13
CA ASP A 201 -2.13 15.86 -5.08
C ASP A 201 -1.93 14.43 -5.59
N ILE A 202 -2.72 14.05 -6.60
CA ILE A 202 -2.63 12.75 -7.25
C ILE A 202 -2.62 13.00 -8.77
N SER A 203 -1.47 12.84 -9.39
CA SER A 203 -1.33 13.02 -10.83
C SER A 203 -0.32 12.04 -11.43
N TRP A 204 -0.49 11.76 -12.72
CA TRP A 204 0.36 10.84 -13.48
C TRP A 204 0.82 11.51 -14.77
N GLY A 205 2.10 11.38 -15.05
CA GLY A 205 2.73 11.82 -16.27
C GLY A 205 3.79 10.83 -16.73
N GLY A 206 4.52 11.16 -17.79
CA GLY A 206 5.58 10.31 -18.33
C GLY A 206 5.30 9.85 -19.76
N THR A 207 5.75 8.67 -20.12
CA THR A 207 5.50 8.07 -21.43
C THR A 207 4.42 7.01 -21.34
N ARG A 208 3.89 6.61 -22.52
CA ARG A 208 2.88 5.55 -22.62
C ARG A 208 3.33 4.25 -21.93
N GLU A 209 4.61 3.93 -22.02
CA GLU A 209 5.20 2.71 -21.48
C GLU A 209 5.63 2.85 -20.02
N ASN A 210 5.69 4.08 -19.51
CA ASN A 210 6.22 4.35 -18.18
C ASN A 210 5.56 5.60 -17.57
N LEU A 211 4.35 5.42 -17.05
CA LEU A 211 3.68 6.45 -16.27
C LEU A 211 4.26 6.50 -14.85
N THR A 212 4.50 7.71 -14.37
CA THR A 212 4.98 7.98 -13.01
C THR A 212 3.97 8.84 -12.26
N THR A 213 3.81 8.59 -10.97
CA THR A 213 3.05 9.46 -10.05
C THR A 213 3.95 10.56 -9.49
N ASN A 214 3.36 11.70 -9.20
CA ASN A 214 4.01 12.73 -8.39
C ASN A 214 4.00 12.33 -6.92
#